data_688e482da765df67bb312b462b7fa23b
#
_entry.id   688e482da765df67bb312b462b7fa23b
#
_cell.length_a   1.000
_cell.length_b   1.000
_cell.length_c   1.000
_cell.angle_alpha   90.00
_cell.angle_beta   90.00
_cell.angle_gamma   90.00
#
_symmetry.space_group_name_H-M   'P 1'
#
loop_
_entity.id
_entity.type
_entity.pdbx_description
1 polymer ?
#
loop_
_entity_poly.entity_id
_entity_poly.type
_entity_poly.pdbx_seq_one_letter_code
_entity_poly.pdbx_strand_id
1 'polypeptide(L)'
;MRPTLLSIAAAALLAVFVAAAAAPAQGASRLVVRGAGFGHGIGMSQYGAFGFAERGTDHATILRHYYSGTEIGKLQGGGQVRVLLKSAARIVFGSATRVAGDRALDPNRRYVAVRGLSGAIGLRSSSGRNLGTFASPLAIEGAAGGLRVFGRSGHAAVDGRYRGNLEFRASALGGVSAINAIGIEDYVRGVIAGEMPSGWPQEALRAQAVAARTYALATSKDGDGFDQYADTRSQVYNGISGETAATDDAVTATAGEIVAYQGKPIPTYFFSTSGGRTENIENVFIGAAPAPYLTSVEDPYDDASPRHKWVRRMSLRSAQRRLGSLVKGSLTRIRVLRRGRSPRVVAAQVVGTGGRTSVSGPTLRSKLGLYDTWARFTVITARATRGDGNTPAPAPAAPAGPPNATGGVVPSARAAALGDVVATLRGHVAPATPGSWVTVQRWSGTRWVTRFEVQPGAGGRYTARLRLAGIYRVLFAGEAGPPVRVR
;
A
#
# COMPACT_ATOMS: atom_id res chain seq x y z
N MET A 1 -37.44 55.62 50.35
CA MET A 1 -38.07 56.55 49.35
C MET A 1 -37.36 56.39 48.04
N ARG A 2 -38.05 55.91 47.00
CA ARG A 2 -37.60 55.88 45.58
C ARG A 2 -37.68 57.34 45.05
N PRO A 3 -36.93 57.69 43.97
CA PRO A 3 -37.48 57.39 42.65
C PRO A 3 -36.47 56.90 41.59
N THR A 4 -37.06 56.20 40.66
CA THR A 4 -36.67 55.74 39.34
C THR A 4 -36.22 56.85 38.43
N LEU A 5 -35.19 56.60 37.61
CA LEU A 5 -35.00 57.29 36.32
C LEU A 5 -34.63 56.27 35.26
N LEU A 6 -35.56 56.10 34.31
CA LEU A 6 -35.35 55.49 33.02
C LEU A 6 -34.41 56.37 32.22
N SER A 7 -33.35 55.79 31.64
CA SER A 7 -32.61 56.38 30.57
C SER A 7 -32.59 55.43 29.36
N ILE A 8 -33.24 55.87 28.32
CA ILE A 8 -33.32 55.30 27.00
C ILE A 8 -31.94 55.42 26.34
N ALA A 9 -31.25 54.31 26.15
CA ALA A 9 -30.04 54.28 25.33
C ALA A 9 -30.41 53.76 23.94
N ALA A 10 -30.34 54.65 22.96
CA ALA A 10 -30.50 54.34 21.55
C ALA A 10 -29.36 53.46 21.06
N ALA A 11 -29.68 52.23 20.66
CA ALA A 11 -28.72 51.29 20.07
C ALA A 11 -28.47 51.73 18.61
N ALA A 12 -27.32 52.36 18.37
CA ALA A 12 -26.79 52.55 17.03
C ALA A 12 -26.21 51.19 16.55
N LEU A 13 -26.95 50.49 15.68
CA LEU A 13 -26.44 49.34 14.95
C LEU A 13 -25.41 49.83 13.93
N LEU A 14 -24.13 49.73 14.29
CA LEU A 14 -23.03 49.88 13.36
C LEU A 14 -22.90 48.60 12.55
N ALA A 15 -23.50 48.53 11.37
CA ALA A 15 -23.30 47.45 10.40
C ALA A 15 -21.87 47.51 9.88
N VAL A 16 -20.98 46.77 10.53
CA VAL A 16 -19.64 46.50 10.00
C VAL A 16 -19.79 45.55 8.81
N PHE A 17 -19.84 46.12 7.61
CA PHE A 17 -19.60 45.39 6.38
C PHE A 17 -18.12 44.88 6.42
N VAL A 18 -17.92 43.71 6.97
CA VAL A 18 -16.69 42.96 6.73
C VAL A 18 -16.73 42.58 5.25
N ALA A 19 -16.05 43.40 4.43
CA ALA A 19 -15.68 42.99 3.09
C ALA A 19 -14.84 41.71 3.22
N ALA A 20 -15.51 40.58 3.10
CA ALA A 20 -14.81 39.30 2.92
C ALA A 20 -13.96 39.45 1.68
N ALA A 21 -12.69 39.83 1.87
CA ALA A 21 -11.68 39.74 0.82
C ALA A 21 -11.81 38.36 0.23
N ALA A 22 -12.36 38.25 -0.98
CA ALA A 22 -12.50 36.98 -1.69
C ALA A 22 -11.09 36.37 -1.77
N ALA A 23 -10.83 35.37 -0.95
CA ALA A 23 -9.58 34.61 -1.03
C ALA A 23 -9.37 34.25 -2.50
N PRO A 24 -8.21 34.53 -3.09
CA PRO A 24 -7.95 34.26 -4.50
C PRO A 24 -8.37 32.83 -4.76
N ALA A 25 -9.21 32.60 -5.78
CA ALA A 25 -9.73 31.28 -6.13
C ALA A 25 -8.54 30.32 -6.24
N GLN A 26 -8.31 29.55 -5.20
CA GLN A 26 -7.17 28.62 -5.15
C GLN A 26 -7.37 27.64 -6.29
N GLY A 27 -6.44 27.65 -7.24
CA GLY A 27 -6.48 26.77 -8.38
C GLY A 27 -6.72 25.36 -7.91
N ALA A 28 -7.78 24.76 -8.37
CA ALA A 28 -8.12 23.39 -8.03
C ALA A 28 -7.11 22.44 -8.70
N SER A 29 -6.52 21.53 -7.93
CA SER A 29 -5.46 20.66 -8.42
C SER A 29 -5.65 19.24 -7.91
N ARG A 30 -5.39 18.25 -8.78
CA ARG A 30 -5.56 16.84 -8.50
C ARG A 30 -4.37 16.04 -9.01
N LEU A 31 -3.86 15.16 -8.17
CA LEU A 31 -3.02 14.04 -8.55
C LEU A 31 -3.91 12.80 -8.69
N VAL A 32 -3.88 12.18 -9.85
CA VAL A 32 -4.50 10.89 -10.11
C VAL A 32 -3.40 9.88 -10.28
N VAL A 33 -3.48 8.78 -9.53
CA VAL A 33 -2.58 7.65 -9.63
C VAL A 33 -3.38 6.44 -10.08
N ARG A 34 -3.13 5.95 -11.28
CA ARG A 34 -3.64 4.67 -11.78
C ARG A 34 -2.59 3.61 -11.55
N GLY A 35 -2.96 2.49 -10.99
CA GLY A 35 -2.04 1.40 -10.72
C GLY A 35 -2.67 0.03 -10.85
N ALA A 36 -1.83 -0.97 -10.69
CA ALA A 36 -2.19 -2.39 -10.68
C ALA A 36 -1.39 -3.09 -9.58
N GLY A 37 -1.95 -4.18 -9.04
CA GLY A 37 -1.30 -4.99 -8.04
C GLY A 37 -1.37 -4.46 -6.61
N PHE A 38 -1.02 -5.33 -5.68
CA PHE A 38 -0.92 -5.04 -4.25
C PHE A 38 0.20 -5.87 -3.64
N GLY A 39 1.28 -5.23 -3.24
CA GLY A 39 2.43 -5.84 -2.61
C GLY A 39 3.76 -5.33 -3.14
N HIS A 40 4.80 -6.15 -2.98
CA HIS A 40 6.15 -5.83 -3.48
C HIS A 40 6.40 -6.33 -4.91
N GLY A 41 5.64 -7.33 -5.38
CA GLY A 41 5.75 -7.83 -6.74
C GLY A 41 6.73 -8.99 -6.95
N ILE A 42 7.41 -9.51 -5.93
CA ILE A 42 8.45 -10.53 -6.04
C ILE A 42 7.91 -11.91 -5.68
N GLY A 43 8.18 -12.91 -6.53
CA GLY A 43 7.76 -14.29 -6.31
C GLY A 43 6.27 -14.52 -6.50
N MET A 44 5.63 -15.33 -5.66
CA MET A 44 4.26 -15.78 -5.85
C MET A 44 3.21 -14.70 -5.57
N SER A 45 2.33 -14.45 -6.54
CA SER A 45 1.09 -13.68 -6.38
C SER A 45 0.02 -14.58 -5.77
N GLN A 46 -0.53 -14.22 -4.62
CA GLN A 46 -1.55 -15.02 -3.94
C GLN A 46 -2.84 -15.14 -4.77
N TYR A 47 -3.33 -14.01 -5.34
CA TYR A 47 -4.48 -14.04 -6.23
C TYR A 47 -4.17 -14.71 -7.58
N GLY A 48 -2.93 -14.69 -8.03
CA GLY A 48 -2.52 -15.47 -9.20
C GLY A 48 -2.54 -16.97 -8.90
N ALA A 49 -1.99 -17.40 -7.75
CA ALA A 49 -2.08 -18.79 -7.29
C ALA A 49 -3.54 -19.24 -7.13
N PHE A 50 -4.43 -18.40 -6.59
CA PHE A 50 -5.86 -18.62 -6.59
C PHE A 50 -6.41 -18.86 -8.00
N GLY A 51 -6.10 -17.97 -8.95
CA GLY A 51 -6.61 -18.07 -10.32
C GLY A 51 -6.08 -19.28 -11.11
N PHE A 52 -4.83 -19.71 -10.85
CA PHE A 52 -4.30 -20.97 -11.38
C PHE A 52 -5.02 -22.19 -10.78
N ALA A 53 -5.21 -22.21 -9.46
CA ALA A 53 -5.88 -23.31 -8.76
C ALA A 53 -7.36 -23.46 -9.15
N GLU A 54 -8.08 -22.35 -9.35
CA GLU A 54 -9.46 -22.35 -9.91
C GLU A 54 -9.55 -23.01 -11.30
N ARG A 55 -8.44 -23.07 -12.03
CA ARG A 55 -8.31 -23.71 -13.34
C ARG A 55 -7.74 -25.13 -13.28
N GLY A 56 -7.66 -25.70 -12.09
CA GLY A 56 -7.20 -27.08 -11.87
C GLY A 56 -5.68 -27.25 -11.91
N THR A 57 -4.89 -26.18 -11.80
CA THR A 57 -3.42 -26.27 -11.72
C THR A 57 -3.02 -26.68 -10.32
N ASP A 58 -2.16 -27.71 -10.20
CA ASP A 58 -1.63 -28.20 -8.94
C ASP A 58 -0.61 -27.22 -8.32
N HIS A 59 -0.43 -27.32 -7.00
CA HIS A 59 0.44 -26.41 -6.23
C HIS A 59 1.92 -26.46 -6.68
N ALA A 60 2.41 -27.61 -7.09
CA ALA A 60 3.80 -27.76 -7.52
C ALA A 60 4.04 -27.03 -8.86
N THR A 61 3.09 -27.09 -9.77
CA THR A 61 3.11 -26.34 -11.03
C THR A 61 2.96 -24.82 -10.78
N ILE A 62 2.07 -24.42 -9.86
CA ILE A 62 1.94 -23.01 -9.43
C ILE A 62 3.27 -22.49 -8.91
N LEU A 63 3.94 -23.24 -8.01
CA LEU A 63 5.21 -22.81 -7.42
C LEU A 63 6.32 -22.69 -8.47
N ARG A 64 6.46 -23.68 -9.38
CA ARG A 64 7.46 -23.62 -10.46
C ARG A 64 7.21 -22.45 -11.44
N HIS A 65 5.96 -22.05 -11.63
CA HIS A 65 5.62 -20.88 -12.42
C HIS A 65 6.22 -19.59 -11.82
N TYR A 66 6.06 -19.38 -10.50
CA TYR A 66 6.52 -18.16 -9.85
C TYR A 66 7.99 -18.17 -9.45
N TYR A 67 8.56 -19.36 -9.21
CA TYR A 67 9.96 -19.54 -8.84
C TYR A 67 10.68 -20.31 -9.94
N SER A 68 11.15 -19.58 -10.95
CA SER A 68 11.68 -20.12 -12.19
C SER A 68 12.90 -21.03 -11.96
N GLY A 69 12.96 -22.19 -12.62
CA GLY A 69 14.08 -23.10 -12.55
C GLY A 69 14.26 -23.81 -11.21
N THR A 70 13.21 -23.85 -10.38
CA THR A 70 13.21 -24.53 -9.09
C THR A 70 12.52 -25.89 -9.17
N GLU A 71 12.73 -26.69 -8.15
CA GLU A 71 12.11 -28.00 -7.93
C GLU A 71 11.37 -28.02 -6.58
N ILE A 72 10.40 -28.93 -6.44
CA ILE A 72 9.78 -29.23 -5.15
C ILE A 72 10.59 -30.36 -4.53
N GLY A 73 11.34 -30.00 -3.49
CA GLY A 73 12.15 -30.93 -2.69
C GLY A 73 11.42 -31.34 -1.41
N LYS A 74 12.09 -32.18 -0.63
CA LYS A 74 11.64 -32.60 0.72
C LYS A 74 12.67 -32.17 1.76
N LEU A 75 12.19 -31.56 2.84
CA LEU A 75 13.01 -31.26 4.01
C LEU A 75 13.49 -32.58 4.67
N GLN A 76 14.78 -32.70 4.87
CA GLN A 76 15.35 -33.80 5.61
C GLN A 76 15.36 -33.41 7.10
N GLY A 77 14.63 -34.15 7.92
CA GLY A 77 14.47 -33.88 9.34
C GLY A 77 13.50 -32.76 9.69
N GLY A 78 13.28 -32.53 10.96
CA GLY A 78 12.40 -31.45 11.46
C GLY A 78 13.13 -30.13 11.55
N GLY A 79 12.51 -29.05 11.03
CA GLY A 79 12.96 -27.68 11.24
C GLY A 79 12.33 -27.09 12.51
N GLN A 80 13.05 -26.24 13.22
CA GLN A 80 12.52 -25.41 14.29
C GLN A 80 12.57 -23.94 13.88
N VAL A 81 11.53 -23.17 14.24
CA VAL A 81 11.43 -21.73 13.98
C VAL A 81 11.22 -21.01 15.30
N ARG A 82 11.94 -19.92 15.50
CA ARG A 82 11.77 -19.00 16.61
C ARG A 82 11.07 -17.73 16.14
N VAL A 83 9.86 -17.49 16.65
CA VAL A 83 9.01 -16.37 16.23
C VAL A 83 8.94 -15.33 17.34
N LEU A 84 9.40 -14.11 17.08
CA LEU A 84 9.23 -13.00 18.02
C LEU A 84 7.76 -12.56 18.06
N LEU A 85 7.07 -12.88 19.15
CA LEU A 85 5.67 -12.52 19.35
C LEU A 85 5.51 -11.07 19.79
N LYS A 86 6.27 -10.64 20.81
CA LYS A 86 6.24 -9.27 21.33
C LYS A 86 7.44 -8.97 22.24
N SER A 87 7.74 -7.68 22.38
CA SER A 87 8.66 -7.16 23.41
C SER A 87 7.92 -6.11 24.26
N ALA A 88 8.09 -6.17 25.59
CA ALA A 88 7.45 -5.25 26.52
C ALA A 88 8.22 -5.18 27.84
N ALA A 89 7.92 -4.20 28.70
CA ALA A 89 8.50 -4.14 30.05
C ALA A 89 8.14 -5.38 30.88
N ARG A 90 6.92 -5.92 30.64
CA ARG A 90 6.44 -7.17 31.24
C ARG A 90 5.53 -7.91 30.26
N ILE A 91 5.54 -9.23 30.30
CA ILE A 91 4.69 -10.08 29.46
C ILE A 91 3.90 -11.04 30.37
N VAL A 92 2.56 -11.02 30.18
CA VAL A 92 1.64 -11.93 30.87
C VAL A 92 1.37 -13.13 29.97
N PHE A 93 1.48 -14.33 30.54
CA PHE A 93 1.22 -15.59 29.85
C PHE A 93 0.50 -16.59 30.76
N GLY A 94 0.00 -17.67 30.19
CA GLY A 94 -0.70 -18.72 30.90
C GLY A 94 -0.70 -20.05 30.17
N SER A 95 -1.43 -21.03 30.69
CA SER A 95 -1.45 -22.42 30.20
C SER A 95 -0.06 -23.08 30.23
N ALA A 96 0.81 -22.62 31.12
CA ALA A 96 2.16 -23.08 31.31
C ALA A 96 2.18 -24.27 32.29
N THR A 97 2.92 -25.33 31.95
CA THR A 97 3.04 -26.55 32.76
C THR A 97 4.40 -26.69 33.44
N ARG A 98 5.47 -26.13 32.81
CA ARG A 98 6.83 -26.20 33.36
C ARG A 98 7.61 -24.93 33.05
N VAL A 99 8.60 -24.65 33.88
CA VAL A 99 9.62 -23.61 33.68
C VAL A 99 11.01 -24.21 33.84
N ALA A 100 11.93 -23.86 32.95
CA ALA A 100 13.32 -24.32 32.92
C ALA A 100 13.48 -25.86 32.92
N GLY A 101 12.49 -26.60 32.39
CA GLY A 101 12.52 -28.04 32.20
C GLY A 101 12.08 -28.88 33.41
N ASP A 102 12.23 -28.38 34.64
CA ASP A 102 12.06 -29.17 35.87
C ASP A 102 10.98 -28.67 36.82
N ARG A 103 10.75 -27.38 36.87
CA ARG A 103 9.81 -26.81 37.84
C ARG A 103 8.38 -26.75 37.29
N ALA A 104 7.46 -27.45 37.99
CA ALA A 104 6.03 -27.45 37.64
C ALA A 104 5.36 -26.07 37.82
N LEU A 105 4.48 -25.75 36.90
CA LEU A 105 3.59 -24.60 36.92
C LEU A 105 2.12 -25.07 36.82
N ASP A 106 1.21 -24.29 37.40
CA ASP A 106 -0.24 -24.58 37.31
C ASP A 106 -0.77 -23.98 35.97
N PRO A 107 -1.27 -24.78 35.02
CA PRO A 107 -1.74 -24.30 33.73
C PRO A 107 -2.98 -23.40 33.83
N ASN A 108 -3.70 -23.42 34.95
CA ASN A 108 -4.87 -22.58 35.20
C ASN A 108 -4.51 -21.16 35.70
N ARG A 109 -3.23 -20.93 36.00
CA ARG A 109 -2.77 -19.63 36.50
C ARG A 109 -2.11 -18.79 35.40
N ARG A 110 -2.10 -17.48 35.66
CA ARG A 110 -1.35 -16.54 34.87
C ARG A 110 -0.01 -16.21 35.51
N TYR A 111 0.99 -16.01 34.70
CA TYR A 111 2.34 -15.67 35.09
C TYR A 111 2.81 -14.39 34.38
N VAL A 112 3.81 -13.77 34.95
CA VAL A 112 4.42 -12.52 34.43
C VAL A 112 5.91 -12.71 34.31
N ALA A 113 6.44 -12.59 33.11
CA ALA A 113 7.86 -12.49 32.85
C ALA A 113 8.29 -11.02 32.81
N VAL A 114 9.40 -10.69 33.51
CA VAL A 114 10.01 -9.36 33.56
C VAL A 114 11.52 -9.48 33.39
N ARG A 115 12.17 -8.45 32.92
CA ARG A 115 13.65 -8.37 32.94
C ARG A 115 14.12 -8.18 34.38
N GLY A 116 14.99 -9.08 34.83
CA GLY A 116 15.71 -8.98 36.10
C GLY A 116 17.03 -8.23 35.95
N LEU A 117 17.79 -8.22 37.06
CA LEU A 117 19.15 -7.67 37.07
C LEU A 117 20.06 -8.49 36.17
N SER A 118 21.11 -7.85 35.65
CA SER A 118 22.14 -8.50 34.80
C SER A 118 21.60 -9.28 33.59
N GLY A 119 20.39 -8.93 33.09
CA GLY A 119 19.78 -9.58 31.93
C GLY A 119 19.09 -10.92 32.26
N ALA A 120 18.95 -11.30 33.51
CA ALA A 120 18.14 -12.46 33.92
C ALA A 120 16.63 -12.21 33.69
N ILE A 121 15.84 -13.28 33.76
CA ILE A 121 14.37 -13.23 33.66
C ILE A 121 13.74 -13.52 35.03
N GLY A 122 13.03 -12.53 35.55
CA GLY A 122 12.21 -12.68 36.75
C GLY A 122 10.85 -13.27 36.39
N LEU A 123 10.42 -14.33 37.08
CA LEU A 123 9.10 -14.93 36.94
C LEU A 123 8.26 -14.65 38.17
N ARG A 124 7.02 -14.21 37.97
CA ARG A 124 6.05 -13.94 39.05
C ARG A 124 4.70 -14.56 38.69
N SER A 125 3.89 -14.85 39.72
CA SER A 125 2.47 -15.10 39.50
C SER A 125 1.76 -13.78 39.15
N SER A 126 0.56 -13.86 38.58
CA SER A 126 -0.28 -12.66 38.31
C SER A 126 -0.66 -11.89 39.59
N SER A 127 -0.66 -12.57 40.75
CA SER A 127 -0.85 -11.96 42.07
C SER A 127 0.40 -11.26 42.63
N GLY A 128 1.52 -11.26 41.91
CA GLY A 128 2.76 -10.60 42.32
C GLY A 128 3.77 -11.47 43.06
N ARG A 129 3.40 -12.73 43.49
CA ARG A 129 4.31 -13.64 44.18
C ARG A 129 5.52 -13.93 43.30
N ASN A 130 6.73 -13.73 43.83
CA ASN A 130 7.98 -14.08 43.14
C ASN A 130 8.14 -15.61 43.05
N LEU A 131 8.38 -16.12 41.86
CA LEU A 131 8.58 -17.54 41.56
C LEU A 131 10.06 -17.88 41.25
N GLY A 132 10.90 -16.87 41.15
CA GLY A 132 12.35 -17.02 40.93
C GLY A 132 12.88 -16.09 39.86
N THR A 133 14.22 -16.12 39.77
CA THR A 133 15.00 -15.45 38.71
C THR A 133 15.80 -16.51 37.99
N PHE A 134 15.77 -16.47 36.67
CA PHE A 134 16.31 -17.51 35.78
C PHE A 134 17.28 -16.90 34.78
N ALA A 135 18.17 -17.70 34.23
CA ALA A 135 19.01 -17.28 33.10
C ALA A 135 18.15 -16.96 31.86
N SER A 136 18.68 -16.10 31.02
CA SER A 136 18.08 -15.81 29.69
C SER A 136 18.79 -16.64 28.60
N PRO A 137 18.06 -17.36 27.75
CA PRO A 137 16.59 -17.45 27.63
C PRO A 137 15.96 -18.33 28.70
N LEU A 138 14.78 -17.95 29.20
CA LEU A 138 13.96 -18.75 30.06
C LEU A 138 12.93 -19.52 29.22
N ALA A 139 13.02 -20.84 29.18
CA ALA A 139 12.06 -21.71 28.50
C ALA A 139 10.83 -22.00 29.37
N ILE A 140 9.65 -21.93 28.74
CA ILE A 140 8.36 -22.28 29.34
C ILE A 140 7.69 -23.30 28.44
N GLU A 141 7.30 -24.43 29.03
CA GLU A 141 6.53 -25.48 28.37
C GLU A 141 5.03 -25.29 28.63
N GLY A 142 4.21 -25.66 27.65
CA GLY A 142 2.76 -25.48 27.69
C GLY A 142 1.98 -26.78 27.79
N ALA A 143 0.70 -26.66 28.15
CA ALA A 143 -0.27 -27.73 28.03
C ALA A 143 -0.55 -28.08 26.55
N ALA A 144 -1.16 -29.24 26.29
CA ALA A 144 -1.50 -29.71 24.95
C ALA A 144 -2.33 -28.72 24.12
N GLY A 145 -3.14 -27.86 24.76
CA GLY A 145 -3.91 -26.79 24.11
C GLY A 145 -3.11 -25.54 23.77
N GLY A 146 -1.79 -25.54 23.97
CA GLY A 146 -0.87 -24.45 23.69
C GLY A 146 -0.78 -23.41 24.80
N LEU A 147 0.35 -22.69 24.79
CA LEU A 147 0.63 -21.56 25.67
C LEU A 147 -0.20 -20.33 25.26
N ARG A 148 -0.64 -19.55 26.22
CA ARG A 148 -1.36 -18.30 25.97
C ARG A 148 -0.49 -17.09 26.29
N VAL A 149 -0.41 -16.15 25.35
CA VAL A 149 0.27 -14.85 25.55
C VAL A 149 -0.78 -13.76 25.54
N PHE A 150 -0.93 -13.04 26.65
CA PHE A 150 -1.98 -12.03 26.83
C PHE A 150 -1.60 -10.69 26.23
N GLY A 151 -2.62 -9.99 25.73
CA GLY A 151 -2.51 -8.73 25.02
C GLY A 151 -2.12 -8.93 23.55
N ARG A 152 -1.94 -7.81 22.83
CA ARG A 152 -1.63 -7.84 21.39
C ARG A 152 -0.21 -8.34 21.13
N SER A 153 -0.05 -9.25 20.20
CA SER A 153 1.22 -9.80 19.71
C SER A 153 1.35 -9.47 18.22
N GLY A 154 2.25 -8.54 17.86
CA GLY A 154 2.43 -8.10 16.46
C GLY A 154 1.14 -7.56 15.82
N HIS A 155 0.83 -7.98 14.59
CA HIS A 155 -0.47 -7.81 13.95
C HIS A 155 -1.45 -8.93 14.28
N ALA A 156 -0.99 -9.92 15.04
CA ALA A 156 -1.69 -11.13 15.39
C ALA A 156 -2.79 -10.94 16.43
N ALA A 157 -3.44 -12.06 16.75
CA ALA A 157 -4.53 -12.15 17.69
C ALA A 157 -4.26 -11.46 19.03
N VAL A 158 -5.27 -10.84 19.59
CA VAL A 158 -5.26 -10.45 21.02
C VAL A 158 -5.42 -11.73 21.84
N ASP A 159 -4.56 -11.93 22.86
CA ASP A 159 -4.54 -13.11 23.72
C ASP A 159 -4.31 -14.44 22.95
N GLY A 160 -3.36 -14.45 22.03
CA GLY A 160 -3.05 -15.56 21.13
C GLY A 160 -2.62 -16.85 21.86
N ARG A 161 -2.94 -18.00 21.27
CA ARG A 161 -2.52 -19.35 21.70
C ARG A 161 -1.49 -19.91 20.74
N TYR A 162 -0.44 -20.55 21.28
CA TYR A 162 0.73 -20.98 20.52
C TYR A 162 1.16 -22.40 20.95
N ARG A 163 1.41 -23.27 19.96
CA ARG A 163 2.08 -24.57 20.18
C ARG A 163 3.57 -24.36 20.49
N GLY A 164 4.24 -25.44 20.84
CA GLY A 164 5.67 -25.41 21.18
C GLY A 164 5.92 -24.72 22.51
N ASN A 165 7.09 -24.12 22.65
CA ASN A 165 7.56 -23.49 23.86
C ASN A 165 7.60 -21.97 23.73
N LEU A 166 7.53 -21.26 24.87
CA LEU A 166 7.87 -19.85 24.95
C LEU A 166 9.27 -19.70 25.51
N GLU A 167 10.11 -18.91 24.83
CA GLU A 167 11.39 -18.45 25.36
C GLU A 167 11.26 -16.99 25.74
N PHE A 168 11.52 -16.65 26.99
CA PHE A 168 11.62 -15.24 27.42
C PHE A 168 13.09 -14.82 27.42
N ARG A 169 13.37 -13.76 26.70
CA ARG A 169 14.74 -13.20 26.58
C ARG A 169 14.78 -11.76 27.07
N ALA A 170 15.85 -11.38 27.74
CA ALA A 170 16.10 -9.99 28.07
C ALA A 170 16.35 -9.20 26.76
N SER A 171 15.52 -8.17 26.50
CA SER A 171 15.67 -7.36 25.30
C SER A 171 16.83 -6.36 25.44
N ALA A 172 17.61 -6.17 24.38
CA ALA A 172 18.68 -5.16 24.35
C ALA A 172 18.16 -3.73 24.54
N LEU A 173 16.93 -3.46 24.09
CA LEU A 173 16.24 -2.16 24.24
C LEU A 173 15.54 -1.98 25.60
N GLY A 174 15.74 -2.90 26.54
CA GLY A 174 15.03 -2.92 27.82
C GLY A 174 13.77 -3.81 27.78
N GLY A 175 13.32 -4.29 28.96
CA GLY A 175 12.18 -5.21 29.07
C GLY A 175 12.50 -6.65 28.66
N VAL A 176 11.49 -7.39 28.28
CA VAL A 176 11.54 -8.82 27.94
C VAL A 176 10.87 -9.08 26.60
N SER A 177 11.44 -9.98 25.81
CA SER A 177 10.87 -10.50 24.56
C SER A 177 10.29 -11.88 24.79
N ALA A 178 9.06 -12.14 24.28
CA ALA A 178 8.49 -13.47 24.18
C ALA A 178 8.70 -13.99 22.76
N ILE A 179 9.37 -15.13 22.65
CA ILE A 179 9.69 -15.83 21.41
C ILE A 179 9.01 -17.20 21.49
N ASN A 180 8.29 -17.57 20.44
CA ASN A 180 7.71 -18.90 20.33
C ASN A 180 8.68 -19.81 19.58
N ALA A 181 9.21 -20.81 20.25
CA ALA A 181 10.03 -21.86 19.67
C ALA A 181 9.14 -23.05 19.29
N ILE A 182 9.05 -23.33 17.98
CA ILE A 182 8.02 -24.22 17.43
C ILE A 182 8.56 -25.03 16.24
N GLY A 183 8.04 -26.23 16.02
CA GLY A 183 8.31 -27.02 14.83
C GLY A 183 7.77 -26.35 13.56
N ILE A 184 8.46 -26.55 12.44
CA ILE A 184 8.16 -25.87 11.16
C ILE A 184 6.73 -26.12 10.68
N GLU A 185 6.18 -27.33 10.81
CA GLU A 185 4.82 -27.65 10.36
C GLU A 185 3.77 -26.91 11.20
N ASP A 186 3.93 -26.90 12.52
CA ASP A 186 3.04 -26.15 13.42
C ASP A 186 3.17 -24.63 13.23
N TYR A 187 4.37 -24.13 12.86
CA TYR A 187 4.55 -22.75 12.46
C TYR A 187 3.72 -22.41 11.22
N VAL A 188 3.81 -23.25 10.17
CA VAL A 188 3.09 -23.04 8.91
C VAL A 188 1.57 -23.07 9.12
N ARG A 189 1.04 -23.97 9.99
CA ARG A 189 -0.40 -23.95 10.38
C ARG A 189 -0.82 -22.60 10.94
N GLY A 190 -0.01 -22.02 11.82
CA GLY A 190 -0.27 -20.70 12.42
C GLY A 190 -0.12 -19.51 11.48
N VAL A 191 0.49 -19.71 10.28
CA VAL A 191 0.73 -18.67 9.27
C VAL A 191 -0.35 -18.63 8.20
N ILE A 192 -0.71 -19.77 7.59
CA ILE A 192 -1.45 -19.80 6.32
C ILE A 192 -2.78 -19.06 6.40
N ALA A 193 -3.59 -19.31 7.42
CA ALA A 193 -4.89 -18.66 7.56
C ALA A 193 -4.79 -17.13 7.81
N GLY A 194 -3.61 -16.65 8.20
CA GLY A 194 -3.30 -15.21 8.27
C GLY A 194 -2.89 -14.59 6.94
N GLU A 195 -2.42 -15.41 5.99
CA GLU A 195 -1.90 -14.98 4.70
C GLU A 195 -2.90 -15.17 3.56
N MET A 196 -3.67 -16.27 3.56
CA MET A 196 -4.68 -16.55 2.54
C MET A 196 -6.05 -16.84 3.15
N PRO A 197 -7.16 -16.44 2.52
CA PRO A 197 -8.51 -16.84 2.93
C PRO A 197 -8.67 -18.37 2.90
N SER A 198 -9.13 -18.95 4.00
CA SER A 198 -9.28 -20.41 4.15
C SER A 198 -10.30 -21.05 3.20
N GLY A 199 -11.20 -20.27 2.60
CA GLY A 199 -12.16 -20.72 1.60
C GLY A 199 -11.59 -20.77 0.16
N TRP A 200 -10.30 -20.51 -0.04
CA TRP A 200 -9.67 -20.61 -1.35
C TRP A 200 -9.43 -22.07 -1.76
N PRO A 201 -9.24 -22.37 -3.08
CA PRO A 201 -8.95 -23.70 -3.56
C PRO A 201 -7.75 -24.34 -2.84
N GLN A 202 -7.84 -25.65 -2.58
CA GLN A 202 -6.82 -26.37 -1.84
C GLN A 202 -5.42 -26.25 -2.46
N GLU A 203 -5.30 -26.26 -3.79
CA GLU A 203 -4.01 -26.14 -4.46
C GLU A 203 -3.35 -24.74 -4.23
N ALA A 204 -4.15 -23.68 -4.08
CA ALA A 204 -3.63 -22.38 -3.70
C ALA A 204 -3.13 -22.36 -2.24
N LEU A 205 -3.89 -22.98 -1.32
CA LEU A 205 -3.50 -23.11 0.08
C LEU A 205 -2.25 -24.00 0.23
N ARG A 206 -2.13 -25.09 -0.53
CA ARG A 206 -0.95 -25.95 -0.60
C ARG A 206 0.28 -25.20 -1.12
N ALA A 207 0.13 -24.43 -2.21
CA ALA A 207 1.21 -23.58 -2.72
C ALA A 207 1.69 -22.56 -1.68
N GLN A 208 0.75 -21.95 -0.94
CA GLN A 208 1.08 -21.03 0.16
C GLN A 208 1.79 -21.77 1.32
N ALA A 209 1.38 -23.00 1.65
CA ALA A 209 2.01 -23.79 2.71
C ALA A 209 3.47 -24.09 2.40
N VAL A 210 3.75 -24.56 1.18
CA VAL A 210 5.11 -24.83 0.71
C VAL A 210 5.94 -23.54 0.65
N ALA A 211 5.38 -22.46 0.12
CA ALA A 211 6.06 -21.18 0.08
C ALA A 211 6.37 -20.62 1.48
N ALA A 212 5.41 -20.67 2.42
CA ALA A 212 5.61 -20.18 3.79
C ALA A 212 6.66 -21.00 4.54
N ARG A 213 6.64 -22.34 4.38
CA ARG A 213 7.64 -23.24 4.95
C ARG A 213 9.02 -22.92 4.44
N THR A 214 9.17 -22.83 3.13
CA THR A 214 10.46 -22.57 2.48
C THR A 214 11.01 -21.19 2.85
N TYR A 215 10.15 -20.18 2.88
CA TYR A 215 10.53 -18.83 3.33
C TYR A 215 11.11 -18.83 4.74
N ALA A 216 10.42 -19.51 5.68
CA ALA A 216 10.87 -19.56 7.06
C ALA A 216 12.23 -20.25 7.23
N LEU A 217 12.51 -21.29 6.43
CA LEU A 217 13.78 -22.01 6.43
C LEU A 217 14.91 -21.25 5.74
N ALA A 218 14.58 -20.50 4.67
CA ALA A 218 15.57 -19.80 3.87
C ALA A 218 15.88 -18.36 4.36
N THR A 219 15.12 -17.86 5.34
CA THR A 219 15.28 -16.49 5.86
C THR A 219 15.35 -16.50 7.38
N SER A 220 16.36 -15.85 7.94
CA SER A 220 16.46 -15.63 9.39
C SER A 220 16.74 -14.16 9.67
N LYS A 221 16.31 -13.69 10.84
CA LYS A 221 16.58 -12.34 11.36
C LYS A 221 17.68 -12.43 12.43
N ASP A 222 18.82 -13.01 12.08
CA ASP A 222 19.95 -13.23 12.96
C ASP A 222 20.30 -12.02 13.83
N GLY A 223 20.66 -12.31 15.08
CA GLY A 223 21.19 -11.32 16.03
C GLY A 223 20.42 -11.18 17.33
N ASP A 224 19.09 -11.36 17.34
CA ASP A 224 18.24 -11.21 18.55
C ASP A 224 17.70 -12.54 19.09
N GLY A 225 18.18 -13.68 18.57
CA GLY A 225 17.80 -15.03 19.01
C GLY A 225 16.40 -15.44 18.55
N PHE A 226 15.91 -14.91 17.45
CA PHE A 226 14.70 -15.33 16.73
C PHE A 226 14.90 -15.31 15.22
N ASP A 227 14.11 -16.11 14.50
CA ASP A 227 14.20 -16.26 13.05
C ASP A 227 13.20 -15.38 12.31
N GLN A 228 11.97 -15.25 12.84
CA GLN A 228 10.85 -14.61 12.17
C GLN A 228 10.14 -13.61 13.08
N TYR A 229 9.58 -12.55 12.50
CA TYR A 229 8.57 -11.69 13.14
C TYR A 229 7.18 -12.33 12.98
N ALA A 230 6.28 -12.07 13.95
CA ALA A 230 4.88 -12.51 13.89
C ALA A 230 3.97 -11.60 13.03
N ASP A 231 4.52 -10.77 12.15
CA ASP A 231 3.77 -9.79 11.36
C ASP A 231 4.34 -9.64 9.94
N THR A 232 3.82 -8.68 9.17
CA THR A 232 4.19 -8.44 7.76
C THR A 232 5.67 -8.10 7.51
N ARG A 233 6.51 -7.99 8.54
CA ARG A 233 7.97 -7.91 8.41
C ARG A 233 8.59 -9.27 8.03
N SER A 234 7.89 -10.35 8.36
CA SER A 234 8.16 -11.73 7.91
C SER A 234 6.88 -12.33 7.35
N GLN A 235 6.08 -13.01 8.17
CA GLN A 235 4.80 -13.62 7.83
C GLN A 235 3.80 -13.40 8.98
N VAL A 236 2.51 -13.23 8.66
CA VAL A 236 1.48 -13.07 9.68
C VAL A 236 1.29 -14.38 10.44
N TYR A 237 1.78 -14.44 11.67
CA TYR A 237 1.73 -15.63 12.52
C TYR A 237 0.71 -15.45 13.65
N ASN A 238 -0.41 -16.16 13.57
CA ASN A 238 -1.52 -16.11 14.52
C ASN A 238 -1.52 -17.26 15.54
N GLY A 239 -0.62 -18.23 15.37
CA GLY A 239 -0.60 -19.48 16.16
C GLY A 239 -1.91 -20.27 16.01
N ILE A 240 -2.28 -21.07 17.01
CA ILE A 240 -3.50 -21.89 17.02
C ILE A 240 -4.77 -21.04 16.80
N SER A 241 -4.76 -19.80 17.24
CA SER A 241 -5.92 -18.90 17.09
C SER A 241 -6.29 -18.55 15.64
N GLY A 242 -5.37 -18.77 14.69
CA GLY A 242 -5.59 -18.51 13.27
C GLY A 242 -5.91 -19.76 12.46
N GLU A 243 -5.75 -20.97 13.01
CA GLU A 243 -5.87 -22.21 12.27
C GLU A 243 -7.31 -22.53 11.86
N THR A 244 -7.47 -23.17 10.69
CA THR A 244 -8.72 -23.71 10.19
C THR A 244 -8.48 -25.10 9.61
N ALA A 245 -9.51 -25.96 9.59
CA ALA A 245 -9.41 -27.32 9.03
C ALA A 245 -8.85 -27.28 7.59
N ALA A 246 -9.36 -26.38 6.73
CA ALA A 246 -8.92 -26.31 5.33
C ALA A 246 -7.43 -25.94 5.18
N THR A 247 -6.91 -25.04 6.02
CA THR A 247 -5.49 -24.67 6.00
C THR A 247 -4.61 -25.78 6.61
N ASP A 248 -5.09 -26.45 7.64
CA ASP A 248 -4.39 -27.58 8.27
C ASP A 248 -4.27 -28.78 7.35
N ASP A 249 -5.32 -29.05 6.56
CA ASP A 249 -5.31 -30.08 5.52
C ASP A 249 -4.25 -29.77 4.43
N ALA A 250 -4.15 -28.50 4.00
CA ALA A 250 -3.13 -28.08 3.04
C ALA A 250 -1.70 -28.27 3.58
N VAL A 251 -1.45 -27.94 4.86
CA VAL A 251 -0.15 -28.14 5.50
C VAL A 251 0.17 -29.64 5.61
N THR A 252 -0.80 -30.44 6.02
CA THR A 252 -0.64 -31.89 6.17
C THR A 252 -0.34 -32.56 4.84
N ALA A 253 -1.07 -32.20 3.79
CA ALA A 253 -0.89 -32.75 2.44
C ALA A 253 0.48 -32.40 1.83
N THR A 254 1.08 -31.28 2.24
CA THR A 254 2.40 -30.81 1.74
C THR A 254 3.51 -30.90 2.79
N ALA A 255 3.34 -31.72 3.83
CA ALA A 255 4.31 -31.82 4.92
C ALA A 255 5.73 -32.10 4.40
N GLY A 256 6.69 -31.27 4.84
CA GLY A 256 8.09 -31.34 4.44
C GLY A 256 8.39 -30.86 3.02
N GLU A 257 7.41 -30.47 2.19
CA GLU A 257 7.69 -29.94 0.85
C GLU A 257 8.27 -28.52 0.92
N ILE A 258 9.32 -28.29 0.11
CA ILE A 258 10.04 -27.03 -0.01
C ILE A 258 10.31 -26.70 -1.47
N VAL A 259 10.44 -25.41 -1.77
CA VAL A 259 10.96 -24.95 -3.08
C VAL A 259 12.47 -24.87 -2.98
N ALA A 260 13.16 -25.63 -3.81
CA ALA A 260 14.61 -25.70 -3.82
C ALA A 260 15.19 -25.24 -5.17
N TYR A 261 16.34 -24.60 -5.12
CA TYR A 261 17.18 -24.30 -6.26
C TYR A 261 18.58 -24.88 -6.00
N GLN A 262 19.03 -25.77 -6.88
CA GLN A 262 20.29 -26.50 -6.70
C GLN A 262 20.34 -27.21 -5.32
N GLY A 263 19.25 -27.86 -4.95
CA GLY A 263 19.13 -28.65 -3.71
C GLY A 263 19.01 -27.81 -2.41
N LYS A 264 18.96 -26.49 -2.48
CA LYS A 264 18.86 -25.60 -1.30
C LYS A 264 17.53 -24.85 -1.27
N PRO A 265 16.89 -24.70 -0.09
CA PRO A 265 15.71 -23.84 0.06
C PRO A 265 16.00 -22.40 -0.37
N ILE A 266 15.07 -21.77 -1.07
CA ILE A 266 15.18 -20.38 -1.54
C ILE A 266 14.27 -19.44 -0.75
N PRO A 267 14.57 -18.12 -0.70
CA PRO A 267 13.64 -17.13 -0.17
C PRO A 267 12.39 -17.03 -1.05
N THR A 268 11.34 -17.77 -0.70
CA THR A 268 10.07 -17.80 -1.42
C THR A 268 9.18 -16.62 -1.04
N TYR A 269 9.53 -15.43 -1.51
CA TYR A 269 8.69 -14.24 -1.31
C TYR A 269 7.34 -14.41 -1.97
N PHE A 270 6.29 -13.91 -1.32
CA PHE A 270 4.92 -13.88 -1.85
C PHE A 270 4.23 -12.56 -1.49
N PHE A 271 3.18 -12.23 -2.21
CA PHE A 271 2.44 -10.97 -2.05
C PHE A 271 1.03 -11.11 -2.62
N SER A 272 0.14 -10.18 -2.28
CA SER A 272 -1.29 -10.32 -2.59
C SER A 272 -1.61 -10.43 -4.09
N THR A 273 -1.20 -9.44 -4.91
CA THR A 273 -1.71 -9.28 -6.28
C THR A 273 -0.64 -8.72 -7.20
N SER A 274 -0.38 -9.36 -8.33
CA SER A 274 0.67 -8.92 -9.27
C SER A 274 0.22 -7.75 -10.16
N GLY A 275 -1.05 -7.69 -10.52
CA GLY A 275 -1.59 -6.78 -11.53
C GLY A 275 -1.36 -7.26 -12.98
N GLY A 276 -0.99 -8.55 -13.17
CA GLY A 276 -0.75 -9.21 -14.43
C GLY A 276 0.70 -9.62 -14.71
N ARG A 277 1.67 -9.25 -13.85
CA ARG A 277 3.09 -9.63 -13.97
C ARG A 277 3.84 -9.40 -12.68
N THR A 278 4.72 -10.32 -12.30
CA THR A 278 5.64 -10.15 -11.17
C THR A 278 6.86 -9.31 -11.57
N GLU A 279 7.80 -9.07 -10.65
CA GLU A 279 8.98 -8.24 -10.90
C GLU A 279 10.26 -8.98 -10.49
N ASN A 280 11.39 -8.59 -11.08
CA ASN A 280 12.70 -9.06 -10.65
C ASN A 280 13.07 -8.48 -9.28
N ILE A 281 13.72 -9.28 -8.45
CA ILE A 281 14.07 -8.90 -7.06
C ILE A 281 14.92 -7.63 -6.99
N GLU A 282 15.92 -7.49 -7.85
CA GLU A 282 16.85 -6.34 -7.88
C GLU A 282 16.18 -5.01 -8.24
N ASN A 283 15.00 -5.05 -8.83
CA ASN A 283 14.23 -3.85 -9.16
C ASN A 283 13.38 -3.33 -7.99
N VAL A 284 13.21 -4.13 -6.94
CA VAL A 284 12.33 -3.82 -5.80
C VAL A 284 13.10 -3.72 -4.50
N PHE A 285 13.94 -4.69 -4.19
CA PHE A 285 14.76 -4.68 -2.99
C PHE A 285 16.11 -4.04 -3.31
N ILE A 286 16.28 -2.78 -2.85
CA ILE A 286 17.47 -1.99 -3.15
C ILE A 286 18.71 -2.71 -2.61
N GLY A 287 19.68 -2.95 -3.51
CA GLY A 287 20.92 -3.66 -3.17
C GLY A 287 20.84 -5.19 -3.25
N ALA A 288 19.66 -5.76 -3.54
CA ALA A 288 19.57 -7.19 -3.80
C ALA A 288 20.26 -7.55 -5.12
N ALA A 289 21.06 -8.64 -5.10
CA ALA A 289 21.60 -9.23 -6.30
C ALA A 289 20.48 -9.91 -7.12
N PRO A 290 20.59 -9.97 -8.45
CA PRO A 290 19.71 -10.78 -9.28
C PRO A 290 19.68 -12.22 -8.82
N ALA A 291 18.48 -12.81 -8.73
CA ALA A 291 18.29 -14.21 -8.40
C ALA A 291 17.53 -14.91 -9.53
N PRO A 292 18.05 -16.00 -10.12
CA PRO A 292 17.46 -16.63 -11.31
C PRO A 292 16.04 -17.15 -11.06
N TYR A 293 15.74 -17.51 -9.82
CA TYR A 293 14.43 -18.01 -9.37
C TYR A 293 13.45 -16.92 -8.90
N LEU A 294 13.86 -15.63 -8.87
CA LEU A 294 13.01 -14.48 -8.50
C LEU A 294 12.96 -13.46 -9.65
N THR A 295 12.69 -13.97 -10.83
CA THR A 295 12.54 -13.18 -12.06
C THR A 295 11.06 -12.88 -12.34
N SER A 296 10.84 -11.87 -13.18
CA SER A 296 9.50 -11.46 -13.60
C SER A 296 8.83 -12.51 -14.47
N VAL A 297 7.66 -12.97 -14.07
CA VAL A 297 6.81 -13.88 -14.83
C VAL A 297 5.44 -13.24 -15.12
N GLU A 298 4.77 -13.69 -16.17
CA GLU A 298 3.38 -13.30 -16.45
C GLU A 298 2.45 -13.91 -15.41
N ASP A 299 1.41 -13.20 -15.06
CA ASP A 299 0.41 -13.65 -14.08
C ASP A 299 -0.99 -13.33 -14.63
N PRO A 300 -1.50 -14.17 -15.55
CA PRO A 300 -2.71 -13.85 -16.29
C PRO A 300 -4.00 -14.04 -15.49
N TYR A 301 -3.94 -14.61 -14.29
CA TYR A 301 -5.13 -15.05 -13.54
C TYR A 301 -5.31 -14.38 -12.17
N ASP A 302 -4.71 -13.21 -11.94
CA ASP A 302 -4.90 -12.45 -10.70
C ASP A 302 -6.06 -11.43 -10.76
N ASP A 303 -6.88 -11.47 -11.80
CA ASP A 303 -7.95 -10.52 -12.12
C ASP A 303 -9.14 -10.60 -11.14
N ALA A 304 -9.31 -11.70 -10.43
CA ALA A 304 -10.26 -11.82 -9.32
C ALA A 304 -9.93 -10.89 -8.13
N SER A 305 -8.71 -10.37 -8.07
CA SER A 305 -8.32 -9.45 -7.01
C SER A 305 -9.01 -8.08 -7.14
N PRO A 306 -9.59 -7.54 -6.06
CA PRO A 306 -10.10 -6.17 -6.04
C PRO A 306 -8.97 -5.13 -6.20
N ARG A 307 -7.69 -5.57 -6.20
CA ARG A 307 -6.50 -4.75 -6.40
C ARG A 307 -5.76 -5.06 -7.70
N HIS A 308 -6.33 -5.90 -8.58
CA HIS A 308 -5.78 -6.13 -9.91
C HIS A 308 -5.55 -4.79 -10.63
N LYS A 309 -6.54 -3.91 -10.64
CA LYS A 309 -6.40 -2.50 -11.09
C LYS A 309 -7.02 -1.56 -10.08
N TRP A 310 -6.42 -0.40 -9.88
CA TRP A 310 -6.90 0.59 -8.93
C TRP A 310 -6.62 2.03 -9.36
N VAL A 311 -7.39 2.97 -8.81
CA VAL A 311 -7.20 4.41 -9.01
C VAL A 311 -7.22 5.10 -7.66
N ARG A 312 -6.22 5.93 -7.39
CA ARG A 312 -6.20 6.84 -6.24
C ARG A 312 -6.22 8.28 -6.70
N ARG A 313 -7.09 9.08 -6.11
CA ARG A 313 -7.23 10.50 -6.39
C ARG A 313 -7.00 11.29 -5.12
N MET A 314 -6.14 12.32 -5.19
CA MET A 314 -5.87 13.22 -4.08
C MET A 314 -5.59 14.63 -4.58
N SER A 315 -5.75 15.66 -3.73
CA SER A 315 -5.31 17.00 -4.07
C SER A 315 -3.78 17.05 -4.14
N LEU A 316 -3.23 17.93 -4.99
CA LEU A 316 -1.77 18.10 -5.07
C LEU A 316 -1.18 18.52 -3.73
N ARG A 317 -1.91 19.34 -2.95
CA ARG A 317 -1.53 19.73 -1.58
C ARG A 317 -1.44 18.51 -0.64
N SER A 318 -2.38 17.56 -0.73
CA SER A 318 -2.32 16.33 0.06
C SER A 318 -1.14 15.45 -0.35
N ALA A 319 -0.88 15.32 -1.66
CA ALA A 319 0.28 14.61 -2.17
C ALA A 319 1.60 15.24 -1.70
N GLN A 320 1.69 16.58 -1.74
CA GLN A 320 2.85 17.34 -1.26
C GLN A 320 3.10 17.09 0.22
N ARG A 321 2.08 17.17 1.08
CA ARG A 321 2.24 16.88 2.52
C ARG A 321 2.76 15.46 2.77
N ARG A 322 2.25 14.47 2.02
CA ARG A 322 2.68 13.06 2.13
C ARG A 322 4.14 12.86 1.68
N LEU A 323 4.54 13.52 0.61
CA LEU A 323 5.89 13.46 0.08
C LEU A 323 6.90 14.22 0.97
N GLY A 324 6.45 15.22 1.72
CA GLY A 324 7.25 15.96 2.70
C GLY A 324 8.46 16.65 2.06
N SER A 325 9.64 16.44 2.64
CA SER A 325 10.93 17.05 2.21
C SER A 325 11.38 16.64 0.80
N LEU A 326 10.75 15.63 0.21
CA LEU A 326 11.02 15.27 -1.20
C LEU A 326 10.53 16.34 -2.18
N VAL A 327 9.64 17.25 -1.77
CA VAL A 327 9.13 18.33 -2.62
C VAL A 327 9.89 19.61 -2.34
N LYS A 328 10.63 20.12 -3.32
CA LYS A 328 11.29 21.43 -3.27
C LYS A 328 10.32 22.50 -3.80
N GLY A 329 9.84 23.38 -2.93
CA GLY A 329 8.79 24.34 -3.26
C GLY A 329 7.40 23.70 -3.33
N SER A 330 6.62 23.98 -4.37
CA SER A 330 5.29 23.40 -4.60
C SER A 330 5.34 22.24 -5.58
N LEU A 331 4.65 21.13 -5.27
CA LEU A 331 4.61 19.94 -6.12
C LEU A 331 3.99 20.27 -7.48
N THR A 332 4.67 19.93 -8.56
CA THR A 332 4.18 20.12 -9.94
C THR A 332 3.87 18.79 -10.62
N ARG A 333 4.72 17.78 -10.48
CA ARG A 333 4.52 16.45 -11.06
C ARG A 333 5.43 15.39 -10.43
N ILE A 334 5.14 14.13 -10.71
CA ILE A 334 6.03 12.99 -10.49
C ILE A 334 6.43 12.45 -11.86
N ARG A 335 7.72 12.40 -12.15
CA ARG A 335 8.29 11.91 -13.41
C ARG A 335 8.90 10.53 -13.18
N VAL A 336 8.38 9.50 -13.81
CA VAL A 336 9.00 8.17 -13.80
C VAL A 336 10.24 8.21 -14.68
N LEU A 337 11.37 7.73 -14.18
CA LEU A 337 12.66 7.65 -14.87
C LEU A 337 12.95 6.25 -15.39
N ARG A 338 12.69 5.23 -14.54
CA ARG A 338 12.94 3.83 -14.89
C ARG A 338 11.82 2.94 -14.35
N ARG A 339 11.44 1.96 -15.14
CA ARG A 339 10.56 0.85 -14.77
C ARG A 339 11.34 -0.44 -14.77
N GLY A 340 10.84 -1.44 -14.05
CA GLY A 340 11.37 -2.80 -14.05
C GLY A 340 10.94 -3.59 -15.31
N ARG A 341 11.03 -4.90 -15.22
CA ARG A 341 10.51 -5.82 -16.25
C ARG A 341 8.99 -5.79 -16.32
N SER A 342 8.35 -5.61 -15.19
CA SER A 342 6.94 -5.19 -15.10
C SER A 342 6.86 -3.67 -15.21
N PRO A 343 5.66 -3.09 -15.40
CA PRO A 343 5.47 -1.63 -15.39
C PRO A 343 5.71 -0.95 -14.02
N ARG A 344 6.28 -1.64 -13.03
CA ARG A 344 6.59 -1.08 -11.70
C ARG A 344 7.64 0.02 -11.77
N VAL A 345 7.42 1.07 -11.01
CA VAL A 345 8.37 2.18 -10.91
C VAL A 345 9.56 1.75 -10.06
N VAL A 346 10.75 1.79 -10.64
CA VAL A 346 12.02 1.56 -9.95
C VAL A 346 12.62 2.89 -9.50
N ALA A 347 12.66 3.88 -10.41
CA ALA A 347 13.17 5.20 -10.12
C ALA A 347 12.26 6.29 -10.68
N ALA A 348 12.10 7.37 -9.92
CA ALA A 348 11.32 8.53 -10.31
C ALA A 348 11.94 9.83 -9.79
N GLN A 349 11.40 10.95 -10.23
CA GLN A 349 11.66 12.29 -9.69
C GLN A 349 10.38 12.92 -9.19
N VAL A 350 10.42 13.41 -7.98
CA VAL A 350 9.44 14.38 -7.46
C VAL A 350 9.88 15.76 -7.93
N VAL A 351 9.04 16.42 -8.73
CA VAL A 351 9.35 17.73 -9.33
C VAL A 351 8.51 18.80 -8.64
N GLY A 352 9.17 19.75 -8.03
CA GLY A 352 8.58 20.93 -7.43
C GLY A 352 8.98 22.21 -8.19
N THR A 353 8.43 23.34 -7.77
CA THR A 353 8.77 24.67 -8.33
C THR A 353 10.20 25.10 -8.00
N GLY A 354 10.77 24.61 -6.92
CA GLY A 354 12.14 24.91 -6.46
C GLY A 354 13.16 23.83 -6.80
N GLY A 355 12.80 22.80 -7.60
CA GLY A 355 13.77 21.78 -8.03
C GLY A 355 13.20 20.36 -8.10
N ARG A 356 14.12 19.41 -8.19
CA ARG A 356 13.81 17.98 -8.38
C ARG A 356 14.49 17.15 -7.29
N THR A 357 13.85 16.05 -6.88
CA THR A 357 14.41 15.07 -5.94
C THR A 357 14.23 13.68 -6.54
N SER A 358 15.32 12.93 -6.69
CA SER A 358 15.26 11.54 -7.11
C SER A 358 14.75 10.66 -5.98
N VAL A 359 13.95 9.64 -6.31
CA VAL A 359 13.28 8.78 -5.33
C VAL A 359 13.06 7.39 -5.93
N SER A 360 13.11 6.36 -5.08
CA SER A 360 12.78 4.99 -5.48
C SER A 360 11.27 4.76 -5.55
N GLY A 361 10.84 3.75 -6.32
CA GLY A 361 9.45 3.30 -6.36
C GLY A 361 8.89 2.92 -4.98
N PRO A 362 9.57 2.10 -4.19
CA PRO A 362 9.17 1.76 -2.83
C PRO A 362 8.96 2.98 -1.93
N THR A 363 9.85 3.98 -1.99
CA THR A 363 9.67 5.25 -1.25
C THR A 363 8.41 5.99 -1.69
N LEU A 364 8.12 6.09 -3.00
CA LEU A 364 6.89 6.70 -3.49
C LEU A 364 5.65 5.93 -3.03
N ARG A 365 5.68 4.59 -3.10
CA ARG A 365 4.61 3.73 -2.62
C ARG A 365 4.30 4.02 -1.15
N SER A 366 5.31 4.01 -0.30
CA SER A 366 5.18 4.27 1.14
C SER A 366 4.64 5.68 1.42
N LYS A 367 5.29 6.73 0.87
CA LYS A 367 4.91 8.12 1.11
C LYS A 367 3.51 8.47 0.63
N LEU A 368 3.11 7.99 -0.53
CA LEU A 368 1.78 8.26 -1.10
C LEU A 368 0.70 7.28 -0.61
N GLY A 369 1.07 6.21 0.07
CA GLY A 369 0.19 5.15 0.53
C GLY A 369 -0.42 4.37 -0.64
N LEU A 370 0.39 4.02 -1.64
CA LEU A 370 -0.06 3.25 -2.79
C LEU A 370 -0.07 1.74 -2.48
N TYR A 371 -0.89 0.99 -3.19
CA TYR A 371 -0.95 -0.46 -3.02
C TYR A 371 0.29 -1.16 -3.60
N ASP A 372 0.82 -0.63 -4.71
CA ASP A 372 1.96 -1.18 -5.44
C ASP A 372 2.80 -0.06 -6.06
N THR A 373 4.01 -0.36 -6.51
CA THR A 373 4.85 0.54 -7.31
C THR A 373 4.47 0.54 -8.79
N TRP A 374 3.62 -0.37 -9.25
CA TRP A 374 3.00 -0.32 -10.58
C TRP A 374 2.01 0.84 -10.63
N ALA A 375 2.50 2.01 -10.98
CA ALA A 375 1.74 3.25 -10.94
C ALA A 375 2.06 4.18 -12.12
N ARG A 376 1.02 4.90 -12.57
CA ARG A 376 1.10 6.02 -13.50
C ARG A 376 0.55 7.26 -12.81
N PHE A 377 1.22 8.38 -12.94
CA PHE A 377 0.90 9.62 -12.24
C PHE A 377 0.40 10.66 -13.24
N THR A 378 -0.80 11.19 -13.02
CA THR A 378 -1.38 12.26 -13.83
C THR A 378 -1.70 13.44 -12.93
N VAL A 379 -1.23 14.62 -13.28
CA VAL A 379 -1.55 15.87 -12.58
C VAL A 379 -2.50 16.67 -13.47
N ILE A 380 -3.58 17.19 -12.89
CA ILE A 380 -4.54 18.07 -13.54
C ILE A 380 -4.77 19.26 -12.63
N THR A 381 -4.46 20.47 -13.12
CA THR A 381 -4.74 21.72 -12.44
C THR A 381 -5.66 22.58 -13.29
N ALA A 382 -6.56 23.31 -12.66
CA ALA A 382 -7.45 24.26 -13.32
C ALA A 382 -7.67 25.48 -12.44
N ARG A 383 -7.59 26.68 -13.02
CA ARG A 383 -7.90 27.97 -12.37
C ARG A 383 -8.65 28.86 -13.35
N ALA A 384 -9.75 29.42 -12.93
CA ALA A 384 -10.44 30.46 -13.70
C ALA A 384 -9.88 31.83 -13.30
N THR A 385 -9.63 32.68 -14.30
CA THR A 385 -9.36 34.11 -14.14
C THR A 385 -10.44 34.85 -14.88
N ARG A 386 -10.89 35.99 -14.32
CA ARG A 386 -11.86 36.87 -15.01
C ARG A 386 -11.27 37.26 -16.36
N GLY A 387 -12.08 37.29 -17.40
CA GLY A 387 -11.65 37.74 -18.72
C GLY A 387 -11.40 39.25 -18.66
N ASP A 388 -10.19 39.68 -18.97
CA ASP A 388 -9.93 41.06 -19.26
C ASP A 388 -10.52 41.34 -20.65
N GLY A 389 -11.56 42.15 -20.73
CA GLY A 389 -12.36 42.34 -21.94
C GLY A 389 -11.64 42.98 -23.14
N ASN A 390 -10.31 42.95 -23.20
CA ASN A 390 -9.57 43.61 -24.25
C ASN A 390 -8.22 42.99 -24.57
N THR A 391 -8.22 41.76 -25.11
CA THR A 391 -7.01 41.23 -25.78
C THR A 391 -7.41 40.48 -27.06
N PRO A 392 -7.04 40.99 -28.25
CA PRO A 392 -7.29 40.29 -29.51
C PRO A 392 -6.60 38.92 -29.55
N ALA A 393 -7.28 37.93 -30.08
CA ALA A 393 -6.72 36.62 -30.27
C ALA A 393 -5.56 36.68 -31.29
N PRO A 394 -4.44 35.99 -31.08
CA PRO A 394 -3.55 35.67 -32.19
C PRO A 394 -4.33 34.81 -33.18
N ALA A 395 -4.31 35.22 -34.46
CA ALA A 395 -4.92 34.49 -35.55
C ALA A 395 -4.30 33.05 -35.63
N PRO A 396 -5.11 32.02 -35.87
CA PRO A 396 -4.56 30.69 -36.15
C PRO A 396 -3.74 30.78 -37.45
N ALA A 397 -2.50 30.26 -37.41
CA ALA A 397 -1.71 30.08 -38.59
C ALA A 397 -2.47 29.16 -39.54
N ALA A 398 -2.74 29.63 -40.76
CA ALA A 398 -3.40 28.86 -41.81
C ALA A 398 -2.54 27.64 -42.18
N PRO A 399 -3.09 26.44 -42.28
CA PRO A 399 -2.38 25.32 -42.90
C PRO A 399 -2.29 25.59 -44.38
N ALA A 400 -1.10 25.44 -44.95
CA ALA A 400 -0.89 25.44 -46.39
C ALA A 400 -1.66 24.28 -47.03
N GLY A 401 -2.66 24.58 -47.85
CA GLY A 401 -3.46 23.59 -48.54
C GLY A 401 -2.82 23.10 -49.80
N PRO A 402 -3.06 21.86 -50.21
CA PRO A 402 -2.81 21.38 -51.56
C PRO A 402 -3.92 21.86 -52.52
N PRO A 403 -3.69 21.94 -53.82
CA PRO A 403 -4.59 22.55 -54.78
C PRO A 403 -5.72 21.58 -55.25
N ASN A 404 -6.89 22.18 -55.46
CA ASN A 404 -7.99 21.76 -56.31
C ASN A 404 -8.70 20.42 -56.16
N ALA A 405 -9.97 20.49 -55.68
CA ALA A 405 -11.05 19.78 -56.31
C ALA A 405 -12.42 20.53 -56.08
N THR A 406 -13.15 20.59 -57.13
CA THR A 406 -14.40 21.27 -57.43
C THR A 406 -15.58 20.93 -56.54
N GLY A 407 -16.37 21.96 -56.20
CA GLY A 407 -17.83 22.00 -56.23
C GLY A 407 -18.60 21.18 -55.16
N GLY A 408 -19.01 21.83 -54.10
CA GLY A 408 -20.08 21.36 -53.22
C GLY A 408 -20.53 22.48 -52.28
N VAL A 409 -21.75 22.99 -52.53
CA VAL A 409 -22.37 24.05 -51.73
C VAL A 409 -22.67 23.52 -50.33
N VAL A 410 -21.92 23.98 -49.33
CA VAL A 410 -22.21 23.75 -47.90
C VAL A 410 -23.01 24.93 -47.36
N PRO A 411 -24.15 24.74 -46.72
CA PRO A 411 -24.92 25.83 -46.18
C PRO A 411 -24.12 26.61 -45.12
N SER A 412 -24.05 27.92 -45.27
CA SER A 412 -23.42 28.84 -44.35
C SER A 412 -24.05 28.74 -42.98
N ALA A 413 -23.35 28.14 -42.03
CA ALA A 413 -23.69 28.29 -40.62
C ALA A 413 -23.54 29.78 -40.26
N ARG A 414 -24.67 30.44 -39.98
CA ARG A 414 -24.75 31.79 -39.44
C ARG A 414 -23.70 31.96 -38.32
N ALA A 415 -22.78 32.87 -38.52
CA ALA A 415 -21.87 33.32 -37.46
C ALA A 415 -22.72 33.89 -36.32
N ALA A 416 -22.95 33.09 -35.30
CA ALA A 416 -23.52 33.58 -34.04
C ALA A 416 -22.53 34.60 -33.49
N ALA A 417 -23.05 35.81 -33.16
CA ALA A 417 -22.29 36.91 -32.59
C ALA A 417 -21.41 36.37 -31.45
N LEU A 418 -20.10 36.64 -31.59
CA LEU A 418 -19.09 36.20 -30.63
C LEU A 418 -19.27 36.99 -29.34
N GLY A 419 -20.06 36.49 -28.38
CA GLY A 419 -20.20 37.07 -27.04
C GLY A 419 -18.83 37.19 -26.35
N ASP A 420 -18.72 38.20 -25.48
CA ASP A 420 -17.49 38.50 -24.75
C ASP A 420 -16.95 37.32 -23.93
N VAL A 421 -15.65 37.23 -23.80
CA VAL A 421 -14.99 36.21 -22.97
C VAL A 421 -15.26 36.51 -21.49
N VAL A 422 -16.11 35.73 -20.85
CA VAL A 422 -16.45 35.88 -19.44
C VAL A 422 -15.28 35.53 -18.53
N ALA A 423 -14.50 34.48 -18.90
CA ALA A 423 -13.36 34.05 -18.14
C ALA A 423 -12.38 33.24 -18.98
N THR A 424 -11.18 33.13 -18.47
CA THR A 424 -10.15 32.23 -19.01
C THR A 424 -9.90 31.10 -18.00
N LEU A 425 -10.01 29.83 -18.46
CA LEU A 425 -9.62 28.69 -17.69
C LEU A 425 -8.19 28.32 -18.07
N ARG A 426 -7.27 28.47 -17.12
CA ARG A 426 -5.85 28.14 -17.28
C ARG A 426 -5.47 26.98 -16.38
N GLY A 427 -4.56 26.14 -16.83
CA GLY A 427 -4.08 25.04 -16.02
C GLY A 427 -2.89 24.33 -16.60
N HIS A 428 -2.58 23.20 -15.98
CA HIS A 428 -1.47 22.35 -16.36
C HIS A 428 -1.92 20.90 -16.26
N VAL A 429 -1.53 20.07 -17.23
CA VAL A 429 -1.70 18.62 -17.23
C VAL A 429 -0.35 17.96 -17.39
N ALA A 430 -0.10 16.86 -16.69
CA ALA A 430 1.16 16.11 -16.77
C ALA A 430 0.92 14.61 -16.54
N PRO A 431 1.58 13.73 -17.28
CA PRO A 431 2.45 14.02 -18.43
C PRO A 431 1.63 14.41 -19.67
N ALA A 432 2.03 15.49 -20.36
CA ALA A 432 1.47 15.84 -21.66
C ALA A 432 2.47 15.38 -22.74
N THR A 433 1.96 14.70 -23.75
CA THR A 433 2.70 14.28 -24.94
C THR A 433 2.19 15.03 -26.17
N PRO A 434 2.97 15.17 -27.25
CA PRO A 434 2.45 15.69 -28.51
C PRO A 434 1.17 14.96 -28.92
N GLY A 435 0.16 15.69 -29.39
CA GLY A 435 -1.15 15.12 -29.72
C GLY A 435 -2.11 14.92 -28.55
N SER A 436 -1.71 15.24 -27.30
CA SER A 436 -2.64 15.21 -26.17
C SER A 436 -3.70 16.30 -26.27
N TRP A 437 -4.92 15.99 -25.80
CA TRP A 437 -6.04 16.93 -25.72
C TRP A 437 -6.54 17.09 -24.29
N VAL A 438 -6.98 18.29 -23.95
CA VAL A 438 -7.68 18.63 -22.73
C VAL A 438 -9.12 18.94 -23.09
N THR A 439 -10.07 18.11 -22.68
CA THR A 439 -11.48 18.29 -22.92
C THR A 439 -12.07 19.20 -21.84
N VAL A 440 -12.72 20.30 -22.22
CA VAL A 440 -13.39 21.25 -21.33
C VAL A 440 -14.86 20.88 -21.22
N GLN A 441 -15.32 20.64 -20.00
CA GLN A 441 -16.73 20.32 -19.70
C GLN A 441 -17.36 21.37 -18.80
N ARG A 442 -18.66 21.65 -19.03
CA ARG A 442 -19.49 22.51 -18.18
C ARG A 442 -20.58 21.67 -17.52
N TRP A 443 -20.89 21.95 -16.26
CA TRP A 443 -22.01 21.36 -15.56
C TRP A 443 -23.33 21.94 -16.04
N SER A 444 -24.28 21.11 -16.46
CA SER A 444 -25.59 21.53 -16.95
C SER A 444 -26.63 21.67 -15.84
N GLY A 445 -26.32 21.29 -14.61
CA GLY A 445 -27.25 21.14 -13.50
C GLY A 445 -27.45 19.65 -13.15
N THR A 446 -27.40 18.77 -14.14
CA THR A 446 -27.61 17.33 -13.97
C THR A 446 -26.41 16.48 -14.43
N ARG A 447 -25.69 16.93 -15.47
CA ARG A 447 -24.58 16.18 -16.05
C ARG A 447 -23.46 17.11 -16.55
N TRP A 448 -22.28 16.53 -16.75
CA TRP A 448 -21.15 17.20 -17.38
C TRP A 448 -21.30 17.11 -18.92
N VAL A 449 -21.24 18.27 -19.57
CA VAL A 449 -21.38 18.40 -21.03
C VAL A 449 -20.08 18.91 -21.59
N THR A 450 -19.50 18.20 -22.54
CA THR A 450 -18.33 18.64 -23.29
C THR A 450 -18.66 19.89 -24.09
N ARG A 451 -17.80 20.88 -24.04
CA ARG A 451 -17.94 22.13 -24.77
C ARG A 451 -16.96 22.22 -25.93
N PHE A 452 -15.71 21.95 -25.67
CA PHE A 452 -14.64 21.96 -26.66
C PHE A 452 -13.39 21.31 -26.10
N GLU A 453 -12.37 21.18 -26.94
CA GLU A 453 -11.07 20.65 -26.58
C GLU A 453 -9.98 21.68 -26.88
N VAL A 454 -8.90 21.63 -26.11
CA VAL A 454 -7.72 22.47 -26.30
C VAL A 454 -6.46 21.61 -26.24
N GLN A 455 -5.48 21.91 -27.08
CA GLN A 455 -4.18 21.27 -26.99
C GLN A 455 -3.33 21.94 -25.92
N PRO A 456 -2.73 21.19 -25.00
CA PRO A 456 -1.75 21.74 -24.09
C PRO A 456 -0.46 22.04 -24.84
N GLY A 457 0.11 23.22 -24.60
CA GLY A 457 1.41 23.61 -25.14
C GLY A 457 2.57 22.89 -24.45
N ALA A 458 3.79 23.33 -24.76
CA ALA A 458 5.01 22.79 -24.16
C ALA A 458 4.93 22.76 -22.63
N GLY A 459 5.28 21.61 -22.04
CA GLY A 459 5.18 21.40 -20.60
C GLY A 459 3.77 21.21 -20.05
N GLY A 460 2.75 20.99 -20.92
CA GLY A 460 1.38 20.64 -20.51
C GLY A 460 0.52 21.80 -20.06
N ARG A 461 0.92 23.03 -20.29
CA ARG A 461 0.08 24.22 -19.98
C ARG A 461 -1.03 24.36 -21.00
N TYR A 462 -2.25 24.66 -20.55
CA TYR A 462 -3.40 24.94 -21.42
C TYR A 462 -4.12 26.21 -21.00
N THR A 463 -4.79 26.83 -21.99
CA THR A 463 -5.64 27.99 -21.81
C THR A 463 -6.93 27.79 -22.60
N ALA A 464 -8.06 27.92 -21.96
CA ALA A 464 -9.39 27.80 -22.56
C ALA A 464 -10.20 29.04 -22.28
N ARG A 465 -10.72 29.69 -23.33
CA ARG A 465 -11.58 30.89 -23.20
C ARG A 465 -13.02 30.45 -23.00
N LEU A 466 -13.68 30.97 -21.98
CA LEU A 466 -15.05 30.62 -21.61
C LEU A 466 -15.98 31.82 -21.84
N ARG A 467 -17.12 31.58 -22.50
CA ARG A 467 -18.11 32.58 -22.85
C ARG A 467 -19.33 32.58 -21.95
N LEU A 468 -19.43 31.62 -21.02
CA LEU A 468 -20.58 31.48 -20.12
C LEU A 468 -20.08 31.27 -18.69
N ALA A 469 -20.74 31.90 -17.73
CA ALA A 469 -20.55 31.57 -16.33
C ALA A 469 -21.02 30.15 -16.02
N GLY A 470 -20.55 29.59 -14.92
CA GLY A 470 -20.94 28.25 -14.51
C GLY A 470 -19.82 27.45 -13.83
N ILE A 471 -20.08 26.16 -13.66
CA ILE A 471 -19.09 25.21 -13.09
C ILE A 471 -18.45 24.44 -14.25
N TYR A 472 -17.13 24.48 -14.31
CA TYR A 472 -16.34 23.83 -15.34
C TYR A 472 -15.40 22.80 -14.74
N ARG A 473 -15.04 21.78 -15.51
CA ARG A 473 -13.92 20.91 -15.24
C ARG A 473 -13.20 20.58 -16.54
N VAL A 474 -11.99 20.05 -16.42
CA VAL A 474 -11.25 19.52 -17.57
C VAL A 474 -11.09 18.01 -17.42
N LEU A 475 -11.07 17.29 -18.55
CA LEU A 475 -10.66 15.91 -18.62
C LEU A 475 -9.31 15.85 -19.33
N PHE A 476 -8.45 14.97 -18.84
CA PHE A 476 -7.15 14.68 -19.47
C PHE A 476 -6.81 13.22 -19.25
N ALA A 477 -6.45 12.51 -20.32
CA ALA A 477 -6.14 11.08 -20.30
C ALA A 477 -7.25 10.24 -19.62
N GLY A 478 -8.52 10.57 -19.87
CA GLY A 478 -9.68 9.91 -19.28
C GLY A 478 -9.95 10.24 -17.81
N GLU A 479 -9.20 11.16 -17.21
CA GLU A 479 -9.36 11.58 -15.82
C GLU A 479 -9.96 12.97 -15.70
N ALA A 480 -10.93 13.11 -14.79
CA ALA A 480 -11.52 14.41 -14.49
C ALA A 480 -10.67 15.20 -13.49
N GLY A 481 -10.33 16.41 -13.87
CA GLY A 481 -9.80 17.43 -12.97
C GLY A 481 -10.87 17.90 -11.96
N PRO A 482 -10.47 18.69 -10.97
CA PRO A 482 -11.40 19.26 -10.01
C PRO A 482 -12.30 20.33 -10.68
N PRO A 483 -13.56 20.50 -10.20
CA PRO A 483 -14.44 21.54 -10.71
C PRO A 483 -13.95 22.93 -10.30
N VAL A 484 -14.17 23.91 -11.17
CA VAL A 484 -13.85 25.33 -11.00
C VAL A 484 -15.09 26.14 -11.30
N ARG A 485 -15.47 27.07 -10.42
CA ARG A 485 -16.57 27.98 -10.63
C ARG A 485 -16.09 29.24 -11.36
N VAL A 486 -16.80 29.59 -12.43
CA VAL A 486 -16.65 30.81 -13.20
C VAL A 486 -17.87 31.68 -12.91
N ARG A 487 -17.64 32.86 -12.43
CA ARG A 487 -18.69 33.89 -12.09
C ARG A 487 -18.72 34.94 -13.15
#